data_16230be5b91c6426d4faa058e7b23f8b
#
_entry.id   16230be5b91c6426d4faa058e7b23f8b
#
_cell.length_a   1.000
_cell.length_b   1.000
_cell.length_c   1.000
_cell.angle_alpha   90.00
_cell.angle_beta   90.00
_cell.angle_gamma   90.00
#
_symmetry.space_group_name_H-M   'P 1'
#
loop_
_entity.id
_entity.type
_entity.pdbx_description
1 polymer ?
#
loop_
_entity_poly.entity_id
_entity_poly.type
_entity_poly.pdbx_seq_one_letter_code
_entity_poly.pdbx_strand_id
1 'polypeptide(L)'
;MMDEAALKAAMYDYDGAIELLKSQTSYSASADMQKAVTEYESAKAACVEYPLDQVTHVFYHTLIKDPSKAFDGDGNEAGYNQVMTTIDEFNKITQSMYEKGYVLVNLHDMVTFDENGNAVKGKILLPPDKKPFVLSQDDLSYYHYMD
;
A
#
# COMPACT_ATOMS: atom_id res chain seq x y z
N MET A 1 17.88 8.71 8.04
CA MET A 1 16.88 9.08 9.06
C MET A 1 15.90 10.16 8.61
N MET A 2 16.33 11.40 8.29
CA MET A 2 15.40 12.41 7.74
C MET A 2 14.71 11.90 6.45
N ASP A 3 15.47 11.34 5.52
CA ASP A 3 14.93 10.78 4.27
C ASP A 3 13.97 9.60 4.52
N GLU A 4 14.24 8.78 5.54
CA GLU A 4 13.37 7.66 5.92
C GLU A 4 12.06 8.16 6.56
N ALA A 5 12.14 9.17 7.42
CA ALA A 5 10.95 9.80 7.96
C ALA A 5 10.12 10.50 6.86
N ALA A 6 10.80 11.16 5.92
CA ALA A 6 10.15 11.76 4.76
C ALA A 6 9.46 10.70 3.87
N LEU A 7 10.09 9.54 3.69
CA LEU A 7 9.48 8.42 2.95
C LEU A 7 8.22 7.91 3.66
N LYS A 8 8.29 7.70 4.99
CA LYS A 8 7.12 7.32 5.79
C LYS A 8 5.98 8.34 5.66
N ALA A 9 6.29 9.62 5.79
CA ALA A 9 5.31 10.69 5.65
C ALA A 9 4.71 10.76 4.22
N ALA A 10 5.52 10.50 3.18
CA ALA A 10 5.05 10.40 1.79
C ALA A 10 4.10 9.20 1.57
N MET A 11 4.21 8.18 2.40
CA MET A 11 3.30 7.02 2.45
C MET A 11 2.13 7.23 3.40
N TYR A 12 1.95 8.43 3.96
CA TYR A 12 0.95 8.81 4.96
C TYR A 12 1.11 8.12 6.33
N ASP A 13 2.22 7.43 6.58
CA ASP A 13 2.61 6.91 7.89
C ASP A 13 3.21 8.04 8.75
N TYR A 14 2.38 9.02 9.11
CA TYR A 14 2.83 10.17 9.90
C TYR A 14 3.24 9.76 11.30
N ASP A 15 2.58 8.78 11.91
CA ASP A 15 2.94 8.30 13.26
C ASP A 15 4.33 7.67 13.25
N GLY A 16 4.61 6.78 12.31
CA GLY A 16 5.92 6.18 12.18
C GLY A 16 7.02 7.19 11.81
N ALA A 17 6.70 8.22 11.02
CA ALA A 17 7.64 9.31 10.71
C ALA A 17 7.98 10.15 11.96
N ILE A 18 6.97 10.52 12.73
CA ILE A 18 7.11 11.31 13.96
C ILE A 18 7.88 10.52 15.02
N GLU A 19 7.52 9.26 15.24
CA GLU A 19 8.18 8.38 16.20
C GLU A 19 9.66 8.19 15.85
N LEU A 20 9.96 7.93 14.57
CA LEU A 20 11.32 7.77 14.09
C LEU A 20 12.18 8.99 14.40
N LEU A 21 11.68 10.21 14.19
CA LEU A 21 12.42 11.43 14.48
C LEU A 21 12.53 11.70 15.97
N LYS A 22 11.44 11.56 16.72
CA LYS A 22 11.43 11.79 18.18
C LYS A 22 12.30 10.81 18.97
N SER A 23 12.50 9.59 18.45
CA SER A 23 13.37 8.57 19.07
C SER A 23 14.86 8.89 18.95
N GLN A 24 15.25 9.87 18.13
CA GLN A 24 16.66 10.21 17.95
C GLN A 24 17.21 11.00 19.13
N THR A 25 18.39 10.62 19.60
CA THR A 25 19.07 11.34 20.72
C THR A 25 19.37 12.81 20.36
N SER A 26 19.53 13.14 19.08
CA SER A 26 19.75 14.50 18.59
C SER A 26 18.47 15.31 18.37
N TYR A 27 17.27 14.71 18.56
CA TYR A 27 16.00 15.38 18.27
C TYR A 27 15.86 16.75 18.96
N SER A 28 16.17 16.80 20.25
CA SER A 28 16.04 18.04 21.05
C SER A 28 16.99 19.17 20.61
N ALA A 29 18.09 18.82 19.92
CA ALA A 29 19.08 19.77 19.41
C ALA A 29 18.93 20.07 17.91
N SER A 30 18.04 19.38 17.20
CA SER A 30 17.86 19.51 15.76
C SER A 30 16.60 20.29 15.41
N ALA A 31 16.76 21.54 15.01
CA ALA A 31 15.67 22.38 14.53
C ALA A 31 14.95 21.77 13.30
N ASP A 32 15.69 21.11 12.42
CA ASP A 32 15.13 20.48 11.21
C ASP A 32 14.22 19.31 11.55
N MET A 33 14.62 18.44 12.52
CA MET A 33 13.76 17.33 12.96
C MET A 33 12.51 17.84 13.67
N GLN A 34 12.62 18.86 14.51
CA GLN A 34 11.47 19.46 15.19
C GLN A 34 10.50 20.12 14.20
N LYS A 35 11.02 20.80 13.18
CA LYS A 35 10.22 21.38 12.11
C LYS A 35 9.48 20.27 11.33
N ALA A 36 10.18 19.22 10.93
CA ALA A 36 9.57 18.10 10.21
C ALA A 36 8.45 17.43 11.03
N VAL A 37 8.68 17.21 12.33
CA VAL A 37 7.65 16.67 13.23
C VAL A 37 6.42 17.58 13.29
N THR A 38 6.59 18.89 13.39
CA THR A 38 5.47 19.85 13.39
C THR A 38 4.69 19.81 12.09
N GLU A 39 5.38 19.68 10.94
CA GLU A 39 4.75 19.55 9.63
C GLU A 39 3.96 18.23 9.53
N TYR A 40 4.51 17.12 10.01
CA TYR A 40 3.83 15.81 9.98
C TYR A 40 2.64 15.77 10.95
N GLU A 41 2.75 16.36 12.13
CA GLU A 41 1.63 16.50 13.06
C GLU A 41 0.48 17.33 12.43
N SER A 42 0.82 18.40 11.74
CA SER A 42 -0.16 19.25 11.03
C SER A 42 -0.82 18.49 9.85
N ALA A 43 -0.03 17.75 9.09
CA ALA A 43 -0.55 16.93 7.99
C ALA A 43 -1.45 15.81 8.49
N LYS A 44 -1.06 15.13 9.58
CA LYS A 44 -1.89 14.12 10.24
C LYS A 44 -3.22 14.69 10.74
N ALA A 45 -3.20 15.88 11.32
CA ALA A 45 -4.41 16.54 11.83
C ALA A 45 -5.40 16.91 10.71
N ALA A 46 -4.92 17.06 9.47
CA ALA A 46 -5.76 17.31 8.29
C ALA A 46 -6.34 16.00 7.68
N CYS A 47 -5.88 14.83 8.11
CA CYS A 47 -6.42 13.55 7.63
C CYS A 47 -7.81 13.30 8.21
N VAL A 48 -8.61 12.58 7.45
CA VAL A 48 -9.94 12.10 7.84
C VAL A 48 -9.95 10.58 7.96
N GLU A 49 -10.83 10.05 8.82
CA GLU A 49 -11.05 8.62 8.93
C GLU A 49 -11.84 8.12 7.72
N TYR A 50 -11.26 7.15 7.00
CA TYR A 50 -11.92 6.56 5.85
C TYR A 50 -12.85 5.41 6.28
N PRO A 51 -14.09 5.33 5.72
CA PRO A 51 -15.01 4.24 6.02
C PRO A 51 -14.46 2.90 5.55
N LEU A 52 -14.25 1.96 6.49
CA LEU A 52 -13.60 0.68 6.17
C LEU A 52 -14.41 -0.22 5.23
N ASP A 53 -15.73 -0.06 5.19
CA ASP A 53 -16.64 -0.74 4.28
C ASP A 53 -16.56 -0.23 2.83
N GLN A 54 -15.81 0.85 2.60
CA GLN A 54 -15.58 1.44 1.28
C GLN A 54 -14.14 1.24 0.78
N VAL A 55 -13.30 0.52 1.54
CA VAL A 55 -11.93 0.22 1.12
C VAL A 55 -11.97 -0.70 -0.09
N THR A 56 -11.30 -0.30 -1.17
CA THR A 56 -11.21 -1.11 -2.38
C THR A 56 -10.27 -2.28 -2.16
N HIS A 57 -10.68 -3.48 -2.56
CA HIS A 57 -9.80 -4.64 -2.62
C HIS A 57 -9.47 -4.96 -4.08
N VAL A 58 -8.18 -5.06 -4.37
CA VAL A 58 -7.65 -5.47 -5.67
C VAL A 58 -6.84 -6.74 -5.44
N PHE A 59 -6.99 -7.71 -6.33
CA PHE A 59 -6.18 -8.93 -6.28
C PHE A 59 -5.63 -9.26 -7.68
N TYR A 60 -4.51 -9.94 -7.70
CA TYR A 60 -3.85 -10.46 -8.89
C TYR A 60 -3.49 -11.92 -8.68
N HIS A 61 -3.43 -12.67 -9.77
CA HIS A 61 -2.70 -13.93 -9.84
C HIS A 61 -1.20 -13.65 -10.09
N THR A 62 -0.40 -14.69 -10.24
CA THR A 62 1.00 -14.58 -10.64
C THR A 62 1.11 -13.78 -11.93
N LEU A 63 1.98 -12.75 -11.95
CA LEU A 63 2.11 -11.87 -13.11
C LEU A 63 2.89 -12.55 -14.24
N ILE A 64 2.43 -12.35 -15.48
CA ILE A 64 3.12 -12.80 -16.68
C ILE A 64 4.33 -11.89 -16.95
N LYS A 65 5.53 -12.48 -16.86
CA LYS A 65 6.80 -11.78 -17.12
C LYS A 65 7.10 -11.71 -18.63
N ASP A 66 6.86 -12.79 -19.35
CA ASP A 66 7.15 -12.91 -20.77
C ASP A 66 5.86 -13.23 -21.56
N PRO A 67 5.20 -12.20 -22.10
CA PRO A 67 3.95 -12.40 -22.86
C PRO A 67 4.11 -13.30 -24.08
N SER A 68 5.31 -13.41 -24.67
CA SER A 68 5.53 -14.24 -25.86
C SER A 68 5.46 -15.74 -25.56
N LYS A 69 5.65 -16.11 -24.29
CA LYS A 69 5.50 -17.49 -23.82
C LYS A 69 4.10 -17.83 -23.32
N ALA A 70 3.38 -16.83 -22.83
CA ALA A 70 2.02 -17.01 -22.33
C ALA A 70 0.97 -16.90 -23.46
N PHE A 71 1.29 -16.17 -24.54
CA PHE A 71 0.40 -15.90 -25.66
C PHE A 71 1.05 -16.40 -26.96
N ASP A 72 1.33 -17.69 -27.01
CA ASP A 72 2.03 -18.38 -28.11
C ASP A 72 1.10 -19.17 -29.05
N GLY A 73 -0.21 -19.12 -28.78
CA GLY A 73 -1.24 -19.79 -29.58
C GLY A 73 -1.56 -21.20 -29.12
N ASP A 74 -1.05 -21.62 -27.97
CA ASP A 74 -1.38 -22.93 -27.39
C ASP A 74 -2.76 -22.98 -26.73
N GLY A 75 -3.17 -24.15 -26.21
CA GLY A 75 -4.47 -24.34 -25.57
C GLY A 75 -4.65 -23.60 -24.23
N ASN A 76 -3.58 -23.11 -23.61
CA ASN A 76 -3.58 -22.42 -22.32
C ASN A 76 -3.73 -20.90 -22.47
N GLU A 77 -3.38 -20.33 -23.63
CA GLU A 77 -3.40 -18.88 -23.88
C GLU A 77 -4.73 -18.23 -23.48
N ALA A 78 -5.86 -18.84 -23.85
CA ALA A 78 -7.18 -18.30 -23.52
C ALA A 78 -7.42 -18.19 -22.00
N GLY A 79 -6.92 -19.16 -21.23
CA GLY A 79 -6.98 -19.16 -19.77
C GLY A 79 -6.10 -18.05 -19.17
N TYR A 80 -4.87 -17.93 -19.63
CA TYR A 80 -3.97 -16.87 -19.17
C TYR A 80 -4.53 -15.48 -19.46
N ASN A 81 -5.04 -15.27 -20.66
CA ASN A 81 -5.64 -13.99 -21.06
C ASN A 81 -6.89 -13.62 -20.25
N GLN A 82 -7.60 -14.61 -19.71
CA GLN A 82 -8.81 -14.40 -18.92
C GLN A 82 -8.51 -13.97 -17.48
N VAL A 83 -7.47 -14.52 -16.85
CA VAL A 83 -7.29 -14.41 -15.39
C VAL A 83 -5.95 -13.82 -14.98
N MET A 84 -4.95 -13.79 -15.85
CA MET A 84 -3.60 -13.32 -15.50
C MET A 84 -3.34 -11.92 -16.07
N THR A 85 -2.45 -11.21 -15.39
CA THR A 85 -2.04 -9.85 -15.75
C THR A 85 -0.56 -9.86 -16.09
N THR A 86 -0.16 -9.19 -17.16
CA THR A 86 1.25 -8.98 -17.48
C THR A 86 1.87 -7.93 -16.54
N ILE A 87 3.20 -7.96 -16.39
CA ILE A 87 3.92 -6.93 -15.60
C ILE A 87 3.65 -5.53 -16.15
N ASP A 88 3.56 -5.37 -17.48
CA ASP A 88 3.28 -4.07 -18.09
C ASP A 88 1.88 -3.55 -17.77
N GLU A 89 0.88 -4.43 -17.77
CA GLU A 89 -0.49 -4.07 -17.35
C GLU A 89 -0.54 -3.72 -15.86
N PHE A 90 0.08 -4.54 -15.02
CA PHE A 90 0.18 -4.27 -13.59
C PHE A 90 0.79 -2.88 -13.32
N ASN A 91 1.89 -2.54 -13.99
CA ASN A 91 2.54 -1.24 -13.85
C ASN A 91 1.61 -0.09 -14.29
N LYS A 92 0.91 -0.24 -15.41
CA LYS A 92 -0.05 0.77 -15.91
C LYS A 92 -1.25 0.92 -14.98
N ILE A 93 -1.79 -0.19 -14.45
CA ILE A 93 -2.90 -0.16 -13.49
C ILE A 93 -2.46 0.55 -12.20
N THR A 94 -1.29 0.17 -11.66
CA THR A 94 -0.74 0.77 -10.43
C THR A 94 -0.50 2.27 -10.61
N GLN A 95 0.08 2.69 -11.74
CA GLN A 95 0.27 4.09 -12.07
C GLN A 95 -1.08 4.84 -12.15
N SER A 96 -2.06 4.26 -12.84
CA SER A 96 -3.40 4.85 -12.96
C SER A 96 -4.11 4.96 -11.61
N MET A 97 -3.96 3.98 -10.73
CA MET A 97 -4.50 4.03 -9.36
C MET A 97 -3.86 5.16 -8.56
N TYR A 98 -2.53 5.28 -8.62
CA TYR A 98 -1.79 6.36 -7.96
C TYR A 98 -2.28 7.74 -8.44
N GLU A 99 -2.41 7.95 -9.74
CA GLU A 99 -2.89 9.21 -10.34
C GLU A 99 -4.33 9.55 -9.94
N LYS A 100 -5.15 8.53 -9.67
CA LYS A 100 -6.54 8.67 -9.18
C LYS A 100 -6.63 8.84 -7.66
N GLY A 101 -5.50 8.95 -6.97
CA GLY A 101 -5.42 9.17 -5.53
C GLY A 101 -5.61 7.91 -4.68
N TYR A 102 -5.46 6.72 -5.26
CA TYR A 102 -5.47 5.50 -4.46
C TYR A 102 -4.15 5.33 -3.69
N VAL A 103 -4.27 4.87 -2.45
CA VAL A 103 -3.16 4.63 -1.53
C VAL A 103 -3.22 3.18 -1.06
N LEU A 104 -2.14 2.44 -1.25
CA LEU A 104 -2.01 1.10 -0.72
C LEU A 104 -1.88 1.16 0.80
N VAL A 105 -2.77 0.48 1.50
CA VAL A 105 -2.77 0.38 2.95
C VAL A 105 -2.62 -1.08 3.39
N ASN A 106 -2.17 -1.28 4.62
CA ASN A 106 -2.03 -2.61 5.17
C ASN A 106 -3.41 -3.16 5.58
N LEU A 107 -3.65 -4.44 5.36
CA LEU A 107 -4.86 -5.11 5.83
C LEU A 107 -5.01 -5.02 7.36
N HIS A 108 -3.89 -5.01 8.10
CA HIS A 108 -3.89 -4.82 9.55
C HIS A 108 -4.39 -3.44 10.01
N ASP A 109 -4.40 -2.43 9.11
CA ASP A 109 -4.99 -1.13 9.42
C ASP A 109 -6.53 -1.18 9.44
N MET A 110 -7.13 -2.21 8.83
CA MET A 110 -8.58 -2.43 8.84
C MET A 110 -9.06 -3.22 10.06
N VAL A 111 -8.23 -4.13 10.56
CA VAL A 111 -8.55 -5.01 11.70
C VAL A 111 -7.32 -5.12 12.60
N THR A 112 -7.49 -4.79 13.87
CA THR A 112 -6.48 -4.98 14.91
C THR A 112 -6.98 -5.99 15.96
N PHE A 113 -6.17 -6.27 16.97
CA PHE A 113 -6.56 -7.16 18.07
C PHE A 113 -6.43 -6.42 19.39
N ASP A 114 -7.42 -6.60 20.27
CA ASP A 114 -7.37 -6.09 21.64
C ASP A 114 -6.41 -6.93 22.52
N GLU A 115 -6.26 -6.53 23.79
CA GLU A 115 -5.39 -7.22 24.76
C GLU A 115 -5.81 -8.67 25.02
N ASN A 116 -7.05 -9.03 24.73
CA ASN A 116 -7.60 -10.39 24.87
C ASN A 116 -7.53 -11.20 23.57
N GLY A 117 -6.98 -10.64 22.50
CA GLY A 117 -6.88 -11.28 21.21
C GLY A 117 -8.16 -11.24 20.37
N ASN A 118 -9.17 -10.44 20.76
CA ASN A 118 -10.38 -10.28 19.96
C ASN A 118 -10.12 -9.31 18.81
N ALA A 119 -10.65 -9.63 17.64
CA ALA A 119 -10.61 -8.73 16.49
C ALA A 119 -11.43 -7.47 16.76
N VAL A 120 -10.81 -6.30 16.59
CA VAL A 120 -11.46 -5.00 16.71
C VAL A 120 -11.27 -4.20 15.42
N LYS A 121 -12.22 -3.30 15.17
CA LYS A 121 -12.17 -2.44 13.99
C LYS A 121 -10.92 -1.56 14.04
N GLY A 122 -10.14 -1.59 12.97
CA GLY A 122 -8.99 -0.71 12.77
C GLY A 122 -9.40 0.69 12.34
N LYS A 123 -8.41 1.49 11.97
CA LYS A 123 -8.60 2.88 11.57
C LYS A 123 -7.62 3.27 10.47
N ILE A 124 -8.15 3.78 9.36
CA ILE A 124 -7.37 4.32 8.25
C ILE A 124 -7.57 5.83 8.22
N LEU A 125 -6.47 6.57 8.38
CA LEU A 125 -6.44 8.04 8.28
C LEU A 125 -5.69 8.45 7.02
N LEU A 126 -6.35 9.17 6.13
CA LEU A 126 -5.77 9.68 4.89
C LEU A 126 -6.23 11.13 4.63
N PRO A 127 -5.50 11.90 3.83
CA PRO A 127 -6.02 13.16 3.30
C PRO A 127 -7.39 12.96 2.63
N PRO A 128 -8.28 13.96 2.66
CA PRO A 128 -9.67 13.80 2.18
C PRO A 128 -9.82 13.42 0.70
N ASP A 129 -8.79 13.70 -0.11
CA ASP A 129 -8.75 13.40 -1.55
C ASP A 129 -8.16 12.02 -1.88
N LYS A 130 -7.73 11.27 -0.87
CA LYS A 130 -7.12 9.94 -1.01
C LYS A 130 -8.12 8.83 -0.72
N LYS A 131 -7.90 7.69 -1.36
CA LYS A 131 -8.75 6.49 -1.27
C LYS A 131 -7.91 5.28 -0.94
N PRO A 132 -8.13 4.61 0.18
CA PRO A 132 -7.37 3.40 0.50
C PRO A 132 -7.76 2.22 -0.39
N PHE A 133 -6.77 1.39 -0.70
CA PHE A 133 -7.01 0.06 -1.23
C PHE A 133 -6.08 -0.95 -0.56
N VAL A 134 -6.53 -2.18 -0.48
CA VAL A 134 -5.72 -3.34 -0.09
C VAL A 134 -5.42 -4.19 -1.32
N LEU A 135 -4.25 -4.80 -1.32
CA LEU A 135 -3.79 -5.65 -2.40
C LEU A 135 -3.55 -7.06 -1.85
N SER A 136 -4.08 -8.07 -2.54
CA SER A 136 -3.71 -9.46 -2.31
C SER A 136 -3.25 -10.12 -3.61
N GLN A 137 -2.54 -11.22 -3.47
CA GLN A 137 -2.12 -12.04 -4.58
C GLN A 137 -2.59 -13.46 -4.36
N ASP A 138 -3.36 -13.97 -5.31
CA ASP A 138 -3.71 -15.38 -5.40
C ASP A 138 -2.61 -16.09 -6.20
N ASP A 139 -2.37 -17.37 -5.87
CA ASP A 139 -1.38 -18.21 -6.53
C ASP A 139 0.02 -17.57 -6.57
N LEU A 140 0.82 -17.81 -5.53
CA LEU A 140 2.17 -17.22 -5.38
C LEU A 140 3.21 -17.77 -6.36
N SER A 141 2.91 -18.86 -7.05
CA SER A 141 3.81 -19.50 -8.01
C SER A 141 3.04 -20.04 -9.21
N TYR A 142 3.74 -20.22 -10.31
CA TYR A 142 3.20 -20.94 -11.45
C TYR A 142 2.93 -22.41 -11.08
N TYR A 143 1.90 -23.00 -11.64
CA TYR A 143 1.64 -24.43 -11.59
C TYR A 143 2.52 -25.16 -12.61
N HIS A 144 2.81 -26.46 -12.36
CA HIS A 144 3.66 -27.26 -13.25
C HIS A 144 3.20 -27.33 -14.70
N TYR A 145 1.90 -27.13 -14.98
CA TYR A 145 1.39 -27.11 -16.34
C TYR A 145 1.63 -25.77 -17.06
N MET A 146 2.16 -24.78 -16.36
CA MET A 146 2.51 -23.47 -16.90
C MET A 146 4.00 -23.33 -17.22
N ASP A 147 4.81 -24.35 -16.91
CA ASP A 147 6.27 -24.39 -17.12
C ASP A 147 6.65 -24.63 -18.58
#